data_ba512a98cbb243185f1d1d4e2cde9caa
#
_entry.id   ba512a98cbb243185f1d1d4e2cde9caa
#
_cell.length_a   1.000
_cell.length_b   1.000
_cell.length_c   1.000
_cell.angle_alpha   90.00
_cell.angle_beta   90.00
_cell.angle_gamma   90.00
#
_symmetry.space_group_name_H-M   'P 1'
#
loop_
_entity.id
_entity.type
_entity.pdbx_description
1 polymer ?
#
loop_
_entity_poly.entity_id
_entity_poly.type
_entity_poly.pdbx_seq_one_letter_code
_entity_poly.pdbx_strand_id
1 'polypeptide(L)'
;IPAQPDELETIEKFIKETEVSDHIAAMEENIALAVGFTQRVGSLLNDAECEYAKVKMTYLEQLASKEEETETTRKAKLEAWTADAKRNISNLKLMKTNLRTIQMMLMQAIRTRREEAAMTAGPRGR
;
A
#
# COMPACT_ATOMS: atom_id res chain seq x y z
N ILE A 1 -15.22 -1.92 -5.38
CA ILE A 1 -15.67 -2.76 -4.26
C ILE A 1 -14.95 -2.29 -3.00
N PRO A 2 -15.68 -1.90 -1.96
CA PRO A 2 -15.05 -1.47 -0.72
C PRO A 2 -14.27 -2.60 -0.06
N ALA A 3 -13.18 -2.24 0.63
CA ALA A 3 -12.37 -3.21 1.36
C ALA A 3 -13.16 -3.81 2.51
N GLN A 4 -13.04 -5.11 2.69
CA GLN A 4 -13.53 -5.76 3.88
C GLN A 4 -12.54 -5.45 5.02
N PRO A 5 -13.00 -5.23 6.26
CA PRO A 5 -12.10 -4.99 7.39
C PRO A 5 -11.02 -6.07 7.53
N ASP A 6 -11.38 -7.32 7.32
CA ASP A 6 -10.48 -8.48 7.41
C ASP A 6 -9.37 -8.43 6.36
N GLU A 7 -9.66 -7.87 5.19
CA GLU A 7 -8.71 -7.79 4.08
C GLU A 7 -7.52 -6.91 4.43
N LEU A 8 -7.76 -5.72 4.98
CA LEU A 8 -6.69 -4.80 5.37
C LEU A 8 -5.89 -5.35 6.54
N GLU A 9 -6.54 -5.99 7.50
CA GLU A 9 -5.87 -6.64 8.62
C GLU A 9 -4.95 -7.77 8.12
N THR A 10 -5.41 -8.55 7.16
CA THR A 10 -4.62 -9.62 6.56
C THR A 10 -3.37 -9.08 5.90
N ILE A 11 -3.50 -7.98 5.15
CA ILE A 11 -2.36 -7.35 4.47
C ILE A 11 -1.38 -6.77 5.49
N GLU A 12 -1.89 -6.08 6.52
CA GLU A 12 -1.05 -5.51 7.58
C GLU A 12 -0.28 -6.60 8.33
N LYS A 13 -0.93 -7.70 8.63
CA LYS A 13 -0.30 -8.84 9.27
C LYS A 13 0.80 -9.43 8.39
N PHE A 14 0.53 -9.59 7.10
CA PHE A 14 1.53 -10.04 6.13
C PHE A 14 2.75 -9.12 6.13
N ILE A 15 2.53 -7.80 6.11
CA ILE A 15 3.63 -6.82 6.14
C ILE A 15 4.47 -6.95 7.41
N LYS A 16 3.82 -7.14 8.55
CA LYS A 16 4.51 -7.25 9.86
C LYS A 16 5.29 -8.54 10.01
N GLU A 17 4.74 -9.66 9.54
CA GLU A 17 5.24 -10.99 9.83
C GLU A 17 6.16 -11.57 8.75
N THR A 18 6.17 -10.99 7.56
CA THR A 18 6.98 -11.52 6.47
C THR A 18 8.46 -11.18 6.67
N GLU A 19 9.27 -12.22 6.72
CA GLU A 19 10.70 -12.10 6.95
C GLU A 19 11.49 -12.88 5.90
N VAL A 20 12.76 -12.56 5.76
CA VAL A 20 13.69 -13.34 4.97
C VAL A 20 13.84 -14.71 5.62
N SER A 21 13.82 -15.76 4.83
CA SER A 21 14.00 -17.13 5.30
C SER A 21 15.10 -17.84 4.53
N ASP A 22 15.41 -19.07 4.94
CA ASP A 22 16.37 -19.90 4.25
C ASP A 22 15.75 -20.69 3.09
N HIS A 23 14.42 -20.65 2.99
CA HIS A 23 13.67 -21.41 1.98
C HIS A 23 13.27 -20.52 0.80
N ILE A 24 13.93 -20.69 -0.33
CA ILE A 24 13.67 -19.93 -1.54
C ILE A 24 12.21 -20.08 -1.99
N ALA A 25 11.67 -21.30 -1.96
CA ALA A 25 10.28 -21.54 -2.37
C ALA A 25 9.29 -20.75 -1.51
N ALA A 26 9.51 -20.70 -0.19
CA ALA A 26 8.66 -19.92 0.72
C ALA A 26 8.74 -18.44 0.42
N MET A 27 9.93 -17.92 0.14
CA MET A 27 10.11 -16.51 -0.24
C MET A 27 9.44 -16.20 -1.57
N GLU A 28 9.51 -17.10 -2.54
CA GLU A 28 8.84 -16.93 -3.83
C GLU A 28 7.32 -16.86 -3.67
N GLU A 29 6.75 -17.71 -2.81
CA GLU A 29 5.32 -17.64 -2.47
C GLU A 29 4.96 -16.31 -1.83
N ASN A 30 5.80 -15.81 -0.92
CA ASN A 30 5.56 -14.53 -0.28
C ASN A 30 5.68 -13.36 -1.26
N ILE A 31 6.56 -13.44 -2.24
CA ILE A 31 6.64 -12.43 -3.31
C ILE A 31 5.34 -12.42 -4.10
N ALA A 32 4.81 -13.59 -4.47
CA ALA A 32 3.55 -13.69 -5.20
C ALA A 32 2.40 -13.08 -4.40
N LEU A 33 2.33 -13.35 -3.09
CA LEU A 33 1.34 -12.74 -2.21
C LEU A 33 1.51 -11.22 -2.14
N ALA A 34 2.75 -10.74 -2.01
CA ALA A 34 3.03 -9.31 -1.95
C ALA A 34 2.62 -8.60 -3.24
N VAL A 35 2.85 -9.22 -4.40
CA VAL A 35 2.40 -8.67 -5.70
C VAL A 35 0.88 -8.58 -5.74
N GLY A 36 0.18 -9.62 -5.34
CA GLY A 36 -1.29 -9.64 -5.29
C GLY A 36 -1.83 -8.57 -4.35
N PHE A 37 -1.26 -8.44 -3.16
CA PHE A 37 -1.65 -7.42 -2.19
C PHE A 37 -1.34 -6.01 -2.69
N THR A 38 -0.22 -5.82 -3.39
CA THR A 38 0.13 -4.53 -3.98
C THR A 38 -0.92 -4.10 -5.02
N GLN A 39 -1.37 -5.02 -5.85
CA GLN A 39 -2.42 -4.77 -6.84
C GLN A 39 -3.73 -4.42 -6.15
N ARG A 40 -4.09 -5.16 -5.11
CA ARG A 40 -5.32 -4.89 -4.35
C ARG A 40 -5.29 -3.54 -3.65
N VAL A 41 -4.18 -3.22 -3.00
CA VAL A 41 -4.00 -1.92 -2.33
C VAL A 41 -4.03 -0.79 -3.37
N GLY A 42 -3.43 -1.00 -4.55
CA GLY A 42 -3.49 -0.04 -5.65
C GLY A 42 -4.91 0.25 -6.10
N SER A 43 -5.75 -0.79 -6.19
CA SER A 43 -7.17 -0.64 -6.53
C SER A 43 -7.93 0.12 -5.44
N LEU A 44 -7.69 -0.21 -4.17
CA LEU A 44 -8.30 0.48 -3.04
C LEU A 44 -7.86 1.95 -2.98
N LEU A 45 -6.60 2.22 -3.27
CA LEU A 45 -6.07 3.58 -3.32
C LEU A 45 -6.75 4.40 -4.40
N ASN A 46 -6.92 3.82 -5.59
CA ASN A 46 -7.62 4.48 -6.69
C ASN A 46 -9.06 4.83 -6.30
N ASP A 47 -9.76 3.87 -5.68
CA ASP A 47 -11.13 4.09 -5.19
C ASP A 47 -11.16 5.20 -4.13
N ALA A 48 -10.19 5.21 -3.22
CA ALA A 48 -10.10 6.23 -2.17
C ALA A 48 -9.85 7.63 -2.76
N GLU A 49 -9.00 7.73 -3.78
CA GLU A 49 -8.73 8.99 -4.47
C GLU A 49 -9.97 9.50 -5.21
N CYS A 50 -10.73 8.60 -5.85
CA CYS A 50 -12.00 8.94 -6.49
C CYS A 50 -13.02 9.42 -5.47
N GLU A 51 -13.13 8.76 -4.34
CA GLU A 51 -14.03 9.15 -3.26
C GLU A 51 -13.66 10.52 -2.69
N TYR A 52 -12.37 10.76 -2.49
CA TYR A 52 -11.87 12.06 -2.05
C TYR A 52 -12.28 13.17 -3.02
N ALA A 53 -12.12 12.93 -4.33
CA ALA A 53 -12.49 13.90 -5.36
C ALA A 53 -13.99 14.20 -5.33
N LYS A 54 -14.83 13.18 -5.14
CA LYS A 54 -16.28 13.34 -5.04
C LYS A 54 -16.69 14.16 -3.81
N VAL A 55 -16.10 13.85 -2.66
CA VAL A 55 -16.36 14.56 -1.40
C VAL A 55 -15.96 16.02 -1.55
N LYS A 56 -14.81 16.28 -2.16
CA LYS A 56 -14.33 17.63 -2.41
C LYS A 56 -15.27 18.41 -3.33
N MET A 57 -15.73 17.80 -4.42
CA MET A 57 -16.67 18.45 -5.34
C MET A 57 -18.01 18.76 -4.67
N THR A 58 -18.55 17.81 -3.92
CA THR A 58 -19.81 18.00 -3.19
C THR A 58 -19.67 19.17 -2.22
N TYR A 59 -18.57 19.24 -1.50
CA TYR A 59 -18.31 20.34 -0.57
C TYR A 59 -18.24 21.70 -1.28
N LEU A 60 -17.52 21.76 -2.40
CA LEU A 60 -17.39 23.00 -3.18
C LEU A 60 -18.75 23.45 -3.74
N GLU A 61 -19.59 22.53 -4.18
CA GLU A 61 -20.95 22.84 -4.62
C GLU A 61 -21.80 23.42 -3.49
N GLN A 62 -21.69 22.87 -2.29
CA GLN A 62 -22.38 23.37 -1.12
C GLN A 62 -21.89 24.76 -0.72
N LEU A 63 -20.60 25.01 -0.83
CA LEU A 63 -20.00 26.31 -0.51
C LEU A 63 -20.44 27.41 -1.50
N ALA A 64 -20.67 27.06 -2.75
CA ALA A 64 -21.09 28.02 -3.76
C ALA A 64 -22.40 28.72 -3.40
N SER A 65 -23.23 28.10 -2.53
CA SER A 65 -24.48 28.66 -2.06
C SER A 65 -24.36 29.52 -0.80
N LYS A 66 -23.15 29.61 -0.19
CA LYS A 66 -22.90 30.34 1.07
C LYS A 66 -21.92 31.48 0.84
N GLU A 67 -22.45 32.64 0.48
CA GLU A 67 -21.62 33.80 0.13
C GLU A 67 -20.98 34.52 1.33
N GLU A 68 -21.46 34.26 2.54
CA GLU A 68 -21.03 35.00 3.75
C GLU A 68 -19.79 34.47 4.45
N GLU A 69 -19.28 33.30 4.07
CA GLU A 69 -18.12 32.72 4.73
C GLU A 69 -16.81 33.26 4.19
N THR A 70 -15.86 33.49 5.11
CA THR A 70 -14.51 33.91 4.71
C THR A 70 -13.79 32.74 4.04
N GLU A 71 -12.80 33.05 3.20
CA GLU A 71 -11.99 32.06 2.54
C GLU A 71 -11.26 31.15 3.54
N THR A 72 -10.78 31.72 4.65
CA THR A 72 -10.12 30.97 5.72
C THR A 72 -11.06 29.94 6.35
N THR A 73 -12.30 30.35 6.63
CA THR A 73 -13.31 29.44 7.20
C THR A 73 -13.67 28.32 6.23
N ARG A 74 -13.81 28.64 4.95
CA ARG A 74 -14.10 27.66 3.89
C ARG A 74 -13.00 26.61 3.80
N LYS A 75 -11.76 27.07 3.83
CA LYS A 75 -10.58 26.20 3.76
C LYS A 75 -10.51 25.27 4.96
N ALA A 76 -10.75 25.79 6.17
CA ALA A 76 -10.76 25.00 7.39
C ALA A 76 -11.85 23.93 7.37
N LYS A 77 -13.04 24.26 6.89
CA LYS A 77 -14.15 23.30 6.75
C LYS A 77 -13.85 22.23 5.74
N LEU A 78 -13.25 22.59 4.61
CA LEU A 78 -12.84 21.63 3.57
C LEU A 78 -11.81 20.65 4.13
N GLU A 79 -10.81 21.14 4.86
CA GLU A 79 -9.81 20.28 5.49
C GLU A 79 -10.44 19.32 6.49
N ALA A 80 -11.36 19.80 7.32
CA ALA A 80 -12.06 18.97 8.29
C ALA A 80 -12.89 17.88 7.59
N TRP A 81 -13.59 18.24 6.52
CA TRP A 81 -14.46 17.33 5.79
C TRP A 81 -13.70 16.24 5.04
N THR A 82 -12.50 16.56 4.59
CA THR A 82 -11.68 15.64 3.79
C THR A 82 -10.59 14.94 4.61
N ALA A 83 -10.49 15.23 5.91
CA ALA A 83 -9.42 14.69 6.76
C ALA A 83 -9.38 13.16 6.77
N ASP A 84 -10.52 12.50 6.94
CA ASP A 84 -10.59 11.04 6.99
C ASP A 84 -10.23 10.42 5.64
N ALA A 85 -10.69 11.01 4.55
CA ALA A 85 -10.37 10.55 3.21
C ALA A 85 -8.86 10.68 2.93
N LYS A 86 -8.26 11.80 3.31
CA LYS A 86 -6.80 12.01 3.17
C LYS A 86 -6.00 11.02 3.99
N ARG A 87 -6.46 10.73 5.22
CA ARG A 87 -5.79 9.76 6.10
C ARG A 87 -5.84 8.37 5.49
N ASN A 88 -6.99 7.97 4.95
CA ASN A 88 -7.15 6.69 4.29
C ASN A 88 -6.22 6.57 3.09
N ILE A 89 -6.13 7.60 2.26
CA ILE A 89 -5.22 7.64 1.12
C ILE A 89 -3.77 7.49 1.57
N SER A 90 -3.37 8.24 2.61
CA SER A 90 -2.00 8.17 3.15
C SER A 90 -1.66 6.78 3.68
N ASN A 91 -2.59 6.16 4.40
CA ASN A 91 -2.40 4.82 4.94
C ASN A 91 -2.25 3.77 3.82
N LEU A 92 -3.06 3.88 2.77
CA LEU A 92 -2.98 2.96 1.62
C LEU A 92 -1.67 3.15 0.84
N LYS A 93 -1.21 4.39 0.68
CA LYS A 93 0.09 4.67 0.04
C LYS A 93 1.24 4.07 0.83
N LEU A 94 1.21 4.22 2.15
CA LEU A 94 2.24 3.64 3.03
C LEU A 94 2.23 2.11 2.94
N MET A 95 1.05 1.51 2.97
CA MET A 95 0.89 0.06 2.84
C MET A 95 1.47 -0.44 1.51
N LYS A 96 1.18 0.25 0.42
CA LYS A 96 1.72 -0.07 -0.91
C LYS A 96 3.24 0.00 -0.93
N THR A 97 3.82 1.05 -0.33
CA THR A 97 5.26 1.22 -0.23
C THR A 97 5.89 0.08 0.57
N ASN A 98 5.28 -0.30 1.69
CA ASN A 98 5.77 -1.38 2.54
C ASN A 98 5.73 -2.73 1.81
N LEU A 99 4.68 -2.99 1.03
CA LEU A 99 4.59 -4.21 0.23
C LEU A 99 5.69 -4.29 -0.84
N ARG A 100 5.98 -3.17 -1.49
CA ARG A 100 7.06 -3.09 -2.48
C ARG A 100 8.42 -3.33 -1.82
N THR A 101 8.63 -2.78 -0.64
CA THR A 101 9.86 -2.99 0.13
C THR A 101 10.05 -4.47 0.46
N ILE A 102 8.98 -5.16 0.86
CA ILE A 102 9.01 -6.59 1.12
C ILE A 102 9.38 -7.36 -0.15
N GLN A 103 8.78 -7.02 -1.29
CA GLN A 103 9.12 -7.66 -2.56
C GLN A 103 10.61 -7.53 -2.88
N MET A 104 11.14 -6.32 -2.77
CA MET A 104 12.55 -6.06 -3.05
C MET A 104 13.48 -6.79 -2.08
N MET A 105 13.13 -6.80 -0.80
CA MET A 105 13.90 -7.51 0.23
C MET A 105 13.96 -9.01 -0.05
N LEU A 106 12.82 -9.62 -0.37
CA LEU A 106 12.74 -11.04 -0.65
C LEU A 106 13.45 -11.41 -1.96
N MET A 107 13.30 -10.57 -2.99
CA MET A 107 14.00 -10.80 -4.27
C MET A 107 15.52 -10.74 -4.08
N GLN A 108 16.00 -9.81 -3.29
CA GLN A 108 17.43 -9.69 -3.00
C GLN A 108 17.92 -10.90 -2.20
N ALA A 109 17.14 -11.34 -1.22
CA ALA A 109 17.47 -12.52 -0.41
C ALA A 109 17.55 -13.78 -1.26
N ILE A 110 16.60 -13.96 -2.19
CA ILE A 110 16.62 -15.10 -3.11
C ILE A 110 17.86 -15.06 -4.00
N ARG A 111 18.18 -13.89 -4.53
CA ARG A 111 19.40 -13.73 -5.36
C ARG A 111 20.64 -14.12 -4.58
N THR A 112 20.77 -13.62 -3.35
CA THR A 112 21.91 -13.93 -2.48
C THR A 112 22.02 -15.43 -2.21
N ARG A 113 20.88 -16.09 -1.90
CA ARG A 113 20.86 -17.54 -1.66
C ARG A 113 21.29 -18.32 -2.88
N ARG A 114 20.84 -17.92 -4.08
CA ARG A 114 21.21 -18.58 -5.32
C ARG A 114 22.69 -18.39 -5.64
N GLU A 115 23.23 -17.22 -5.40
CA GLU A 115 24.65 -16.93 -5.59
C GLU A 115 25.52 -17.76 -4.64
N GLU A 116 25.14 -17.85 -3.38
CA GLU A 116 25.81 -18.69 -2.39
C GLU A 116 25.80 -20.16 -2.79
N ALA A 117 24.66 -20.66 -3.25
CA ALA A 117 24.54 -22.04 -3.71
C ALA A 117 25.42 -22.29 -4.94
N ALA A 118 25.46 -21.36 -5.88
CA ALA A 118 26.31 -21.48 -7.08
C ALA A 118 27.79 -21.47 -6.71
N MET A 119 28.21 -20.61 -5.80
CA MET A 119 29.60 -20.57 -5.32
C MET A 119 30.00 -21.85 -4.61
N THR A 120 29.09 -22.40 -3.81
CA THR A 120 29.36 -23.66 -3.07
C THR A 120 29.40 -24.85 -4.02
N ALA A 121 28.55 -24.90 -5.04
CA ALA A 121 28.45 -26.01 -5.97
C ALA A 121 29.48 -25.95 -7.11
N GLY A 122 29.87 -24.73 -7.54
CA GLY A 122 30.66 -24.52 -8.75
C GLY A 122 31.99 -25.26 -8.83
N PRO A 123 32.87 -25.19 -7.81
CA PRO A 123 34.21 -25.81 -7.91
C PRO A 123 34.27 -27.30 -7.63
N ARG A 124 33.20 -27.93 -7.25
CA ARG A 124 33.21 -29.31 -6.74
C ARG A 124 33.50 -30.42 -7.74
N GLY A 125 33.36 -30.16 -8.97
CA GLY A 125 33.59 -31.14 -9.98
C GLY A 125 35.05 -31.27 -10.42
N ARG A 126 35.96 -30.67 -9.69
CA ARG A 126 37.35 -30.53 -10.09
C ARG A 126 38.32 -31.24 -9.21
#